data_0c104110b323658c1513a08321e91cfe
#
_entry.id   0c104110b323658c1513a08321e91cfe
#
_cell.length_a   1.000
_cell.length_b   1.000
_cell.length_c   1.000
_cell.angle_alpha   90.00
_cell.angle_beta   90.00
_cell.angle_gamma   90.00
#
_symmetry.space_group_name_H-M   'P 1'
#
loop_
_entity.id
_entity.type
_entity.pdbx_description
1 polymer ?
#
loop_
_entity_poly.entity_id
_entity_poly.type
_entity_poly.pdbx_seq_one_letter_code
_entity_poly.pdbx_strand_id
1 'polypeptide(L)'
;RDTTQAVAAFRASLKEAFEFIVNEEGANAGGKARGYSSGSNRLAELMAKFADAKLRGEKGVSESQVEAQLERLMTLFRFVHAKDVFEAFYKKDLAKRLILNKSSSIDLERSMVLKLKVECGANFTNKLEGMFKDVDLSQDIMKSYLEHRAEKNSSSSSIGGDASGPDTTVQVLTTGYWPTYPS
;
A
#
# COMPACT_ATOMS: atom_id res chain seq x y z
N ARG A 1 -36.20 5.82 -25.67
CA ARG A 1 -35.22 4.73 -25.90
C ARG A 1 -33.89 5.27 -26.44
N ASP A 2 -33.89 6.27 -27.30
CA ASP A 2 -32.67 6.79 -27.95
C ASP A 2 -31.71 7.53 -26.98
N THR A 3 -32.23 8.25 -25.99
CA THR A 3 -31.41 9.04 -25.06
C THR A 3 -30.52 8.14 -24.17
N THR A 4 -31.04 7.02 -23.71
CA THR A 4 -30.29 6.06 -22.87
C THR A 4 -29.16 5.42 -23.68
N GLN A 5 -29.39 5.08 -24.93
CA GLN A 5 -28.38 4.51 -25.82
C GLN A 5 -27.30 5.52 -26.17
N ALA A 6 -27.67 6.78 -26.43
CA ALA A 6 -26.73 7.87 -26.70
C ALA A 6 -25.83 8.16 -25.49
N VAL A 7 -26.38 8.16 -24.28
CA VAL A 7 -25.60 8.32 -23.02
C VAL A 7 -24.64 7.15 -22.81
N ALA A 8 -25.06 5.93 -23.07
CA ALA A 8 -24.20 4.75 -22.96
C ALA A 8 -23.04 4.80 -23.99
N ALA A 9 -23.31 5.16 -25.23
CA ALA A 9 -22.30 5.34 -26.27
C ALA A 9 -21.29 6.44 -25.91
N PHE A 10 -21.76 7.58 -25.41
CA PHE A 10 -20.90 8.68 -24.96
C PHE A 10 -19.98 8.24 -23.82
N ARG A 11 -20.52 7.53 -22.83
CA ARG A 11 -19.71 6.99 -21.71
C ARG A 11 -18.66 5.99 -22.17
N ALA A 12 -19.00 5.12 -23.14
CA ALA A 12 -18.05 4.18 -23.71
C ALA A 12 -16.90 4.90 -24.44
N SER A 13 -17.22 5.87 -25.31
CA SER A 13 -16.21 6.66 -26.02
C SER A 13 -15.34 7.49 -25.07
N LEU A 14 -15.91 8.02 -24.00
CA LEU A 14 -15.17 8.75 -22.98
C LEU A 14 -14.20 7.82 -22.25
N LYS A 15 -14.64 6.61 -21.89
CA LYS A 15 -13.80 5.60 -21.27
C LYS A 15 -12.63 5.22 -22.19
N GLU A 16 -12.89 4.91 -23.45
CA GLU A 16 -11.88 4.58 -24.44
C GLU A 16 -10.85 5.70 -24.62
N ALA A 17 -11.29 6.94 -24.67
CA ALA A 17 -10.41 8.11 -24.76
C ALA A 17 -9.50 8.23 -23.52
N PHE A 18 -10.03 8.03 -22.32
CA PHE A 18 -9.20 8.04 -21.09
C PHE A 18 -8.23 6.85 -21.05
N GLU A 19 -8.66 5.64 -21.41
CA GLU A 19 -7.79 4.47 -21.49
C GLU A 19 -6.66 4.69 -22.51
N PHE A 20 -6.96 5.29 -23.65
CA PHE A 20 -5.97 5.64 -24.67
C PHE A 20 -4.93 6.63 -24.09
N ILE A 21 -5.36 7.76 -23.55
CA ILE A 21 -4.48 8.81 -23.03
C ILE A 21 -3.60 8.27 -21.88
N VAL A 22 -4.18 7.47 -20.99
CA VAL A 22 -3.53 6.95 -19.77
C VAL A 22 -2.50 5.88 -20.08
N ASN A 23 -2.73 5.06 -21.13
CA ASN A 23 -1.87 3.91 -21.44
C ASN A 23 -0.97 4.14 -22.67
N GLU A 24 -1.16 5.24 -23.40
CA GLU A 24 -0.32 5.55 -24.55
C GLU A 24 1.10 5.91 -24.09
N GLU A 25 2.07 5.38 -24.79
CA GLU A 25 3.45 5.85 -24.64
C GLU A 25 3.50 7.31 -25.06
N GLY A 26 3.99 8.17 -24.18
CA GLY A 26 4.17 9.58 -24.49
C GLY A 26 5.07 9.78 -25.71
N ALA A 27 4.48 9.64 -26.89
CA ALA A 27 5.13 9.86 -28.18
C ALA A 27 5.65 11.29 -28.37
N ASN A 28 5.37 12.22 -27.44
CA ASN A 28 5.68 13.63 -27.53
C ASN A 28 6.52 14.22 -26.40
N ALA A 29 7.06 13.42 -25.45
CA ALA A 29 8.10 13.91 -24.57
C ALA A 29 9.45 13.76 -25.29
N GLY A 30 9.83 14.75 -26.09
CA GLY A 30 11.10 14.84 -26.80
C GLY A 30 12.29 14.86 -25.84
N GLY A 31 12.59 13.74 -25.22
CA GLY A 31 13.73 13.51 -24.37
C GLY A 31 14.10 12.04 -24.43
N LYS A 32 15.32 11.74 -24.91
CA LYS A 32 15.93 10.42 -24.89
C LYS A 32 15.98 9.86 -23.47
N ALA A 33 14.87 9.30 -22.96
CA ALA A 33 14.85 8.50 -21.75
C ALA A 33 15.30 7.09 -22.10
N ARG A 34 16.56 6.79 -21.82
CA ARG A 34 17.09 5.43 -21.77
C ARG A 34 16.36 4.68 -20.65
N GLY A 35 15.53 3.72 -21.01
CA GLY A 35 14.91 2.78 -20.06
C GLY A 35 13.52 2.36 -20.53
N TYR A 36 13.40 1.11 -20.90
CA TYR A 36 12.22 0.43 -21.38
C TYR A 36 11.09 0.45 -20.34
N SER A 37 10.33 1.52 -20.24
CA SER A 37 9.08 1.51 -19.49
C SER A 37 7.98 2.02 -20.41
N SER A 38 7.05 1.17 -20.76
CA SER A 38 5.79 1.55 -21.44
C SER A 38 5.13 2.69 -20.65
N GLY A 39 4.47 3.62 -21.34
CA GLY A 39 3.77 4.74 -20.70
C GLY A 39 2.87 4.31 -19.56
N SER A 40 2.14 3.19 -19.76
CA SER A 40 1.31 2.57 -18.74
C SER A 40 2.10 2.10 -17.50
N ASN A 41 3.28 1.52 -17.68
CA ASN A 41 4.13 1.07 -16.57
C ASN A 41 4.64 2.24 -15.72
N ARG A 42 5.07 3.32 -16.41
CA ARG A 42 5.52 4.54 -15.72
C ARG A 42 4.40 5.19 -14.93
N LEU A 43 3.21 5.25 -15.51
CA LEU A 43 2.05 5.81 -14.79
C LEU A 43 1.69 4.95 -13.58
N ALA A 44 1.65 3.63 -13.72
CA ALA A 44 1.40 2.70 -12.62
C ALA A 44 2.41 2.87 -11.47
N GLU A 45 3.70 3.02 -11.79
CA GLU A 45 4.75 3.33 -10.80
C GLU A 45 4.51 4.68 -10.12
N LEU A 46 4.21 5.73 -10.89
CA LEU A 46 3.93 7.06 -10.33
C LEU A 46 2.70 7.06 -9.42
N MET A 47 1.67 6.32 -9.77
CA MET A 47 0.46 6.17 -8.93
C MET A 47 0.77 5.43 -7.62
N ALA A 48 1.58 4.38 -7.65
CA ALA A 48 2.02 3.70 -6.44
C ALA A 48 2.86 4.62 -5.54
N LYS A 49 3.78 5.39 -6.11
CA LYS A 49 4.57 6.40 -5.39
C LYS A 49 3.71 7.52 -4.80
N PHE A 50 2.69 7.96 -5.53
CA PHE A 50 1.74 8.95 -5.02
C PHE A 50 0.98 8.39 -3.80
N ALA A 51 0.46 7.16 -3.90
CA ALA A 51 -0.18 6.49 -2.78
C ALA A 51 0.77 6.37 -1.58
N ASP A 52 2.02 5.95 -1.80
CA ASP A 52 3.04 5.86 -0.75
C ASP A 52 3.26 7.20 -0.04
N ALA A 53 3.43 8.29 -0.80
CA ALA A 53 3.63 9.61 -0.23
C ALA A 53 2.44 10.07 0.63
N LYS A 54 1.20 9.80 0.19
CA LYS A 54 -0.01 10.18 0.93
C LYS A 54 -0.23 9.33 2.17
N LEU A 55 0.05 8.03 2.11
CA LEU A 55 -0.08 7.10 3.24
C LEU A 55 1.00 7.26 4.30
N ARG A 56 2.17 7.83 3.96
CA ARG A 56 3.18 8.27 4.95
C ARG A 56 2.76 9.49 5.75
N GLY A 57 1.80 10.23 5.28
CA GLY A 57 1.31 11.45 5.89
C GLY A 57 2.08 12.69 5.44
N GLU A 58 1.36 13.77 5.38
CA GLU A 58 1.85 15.09 5.00
C GLU A 58 1.45 16.09 6.10
N LYS A 59 2.36 16.96 6.52
CA LYS A 59 2.07 17.92 7.60
C LYS A 59 0.89 18.82 7.22
N GLY A 60 -0.09 18.92 8.12
CA GLY A 60 -1.25 19.78 7.93
C GLY A 60 -2.35 19.18 7.05
N VAL A 61 -2.25 17.95 6.60
CA VAL A 61 -3.28 17.25 5.83
C VAL A 61 -4.06 16.30 6.75
N SER A 62 -5.38 16.42 6.76
CA SER A 62 -6.24 15.51 7.55
C SER A 62 -6.41 14.15 6.86
N GLU A 63 -6.74 13.11 7.64
CA GLU A 63 -7.02 11.76 7.11
C GLU A 63 -8.14 11.79 6.05
N SER A 64 -9.19 12.60 6.26
CA SER A 64 -10.28 12.75 5.30
C SER A 64 -9.81 13.34 3.95
N GLN A 65 -8.86 14.27 4.00
CA GLN A 65 -8.26 14.82 2.78
C GLN A 65 -7.38 13.78 2.06
N VAL A 66 -6.61 12.99 2.81
CA VAL A 66 -5.83 11.87 2.25
C VAL A 66 -6.77 10.87 1.60
N GLU A 67 -7.84 10.49 2.28
CA GLU A 67 -8.81 9.54 1.73
C GLU A 67 -9.45 10.04 0.44
N ALA A 68 -9.83 11.32 0.38
CA ALA A 68 -10.35 11.93 -0.85
C ALA A 68 -9.33 11.93 -2.01
N GLN A 69 -8.04 12.09 -1.70
CA GLN A 69 -6.97 12.00 -2.70
C GLN A 69 -6.77 10.56 -3.20
N LEU A 70 -6.83 9.59 -2.31
CA LEU A 70 -6.77 8.17 -2.67
C LEU A 70 -7.98 7.73 -3.52
N GLU A 71 -9.16 8.27 -3.24
CA GLU A 71 -10.37 8.03 -4.05
C GLU A 71 -10.20 8.55 -5.49
N ARG A 72 -9.63 9.75 -5.64
CA ARG A 72 -9.30 10.30 -6.97
C ARG A 72 -8.25 9.46 -7.69
N LEU A 73 -7.26 8.97 -6.95
CA LEU A 73 -6.27 8.03 -7.49
C LEU A 73 -6.95 6.77 -8.02
N MET A 74 -7.87 6.17 -7.26
CA MET A 74 -8.62 4.98 -7.66
C MET A 74 -9.49 5.22 -8.89
N THR A 75 -10.02 6.42 -9.07
CA THR A 75 -10.76 6.80 -10.26
C THR A 75 -9.89 6.71 -11.53
N LEU A 76 -8.64 7.16 -11.45
CA LEU A 76 -7.67 7.03 -12.55
C LEU A 76 -7.17 5.59 -12.71
N PHE A 77 -6.98 4.88 -11.60
CA PHE A 77 -6.49 3.50 -11.59
C PHE A 77 -7.36 2.54 -12.40
N ARG A 78 -8.66 2.81 -12.53
CA ARG A 78 -9.59 2.03 -13.35
C ARG A 78 -9.17 1.96 -14.82
N PHE A 79 -8.55 3.01 -15.32
CA PHE A 79 -8.13 3.12 -16.71
C PHE A 79 -6.73 2.58 -16.98
N VAL A 80 -5.94 2.28 -15.94
CA VAL A 80 -4.56 1.77 -16.06
C VAL A 80 -4.56 0.29 -16.39
N HIS A 81 -3.84 -0.10 -17.45
CA HIS A 81 -3.68 -1.51 -17.85
C HIS A 81 -2.60 -2.23 -17.01
N ALA A 82 -1.49 -1.57 -16.69
CA ALA A 82 -0.37 -2.14 -15.95
C ALA A 82 -0.64 -2.22 -14.43
N LYS A 83 -1.72 -2.90 -14.03
CA LYS A 83 -2.11 -3.05 -12.63
C LYS A 83 -1.15 -3.94 -11.84
N ASP A 84 -0.51 -4.89 -12.49
CA ASP A 84 0.55 -5.76 -11.96
C ASP A 84 1.80 -4.96 -11.57
N VAL A 85 2.19 -3.98 -12.38
CA VAL A 85 3.29 -3.06 -12.08
C VAL A 85 2.95 -2.21 -10.85
N PHE A 86 1.73 -1.65 -10.80
CA PHE A 86 1.26 -0.93 -9.62
C PHE A 86 1.33 -1.82 -8.37
N GLU A 87 0.82 -3.06 -8.43
CA GLU A 87 0.86 -4.01 -7.31
C GLU A 87 2.28 -4.23 -6.79
N ALA A 88 3.24 -4.46 -7.69
CA ALA A 88 4.62 -4.73 -7.33
C ALA A 88 5.24 -3.56 -6.55
N PHE A 89 5.05 -2.32 -7.01
CA PHE A 89 5.53 -1.12 -6.33
C PHE A 89 4.78 -0.87 -5.02
N TYR A 90 3.44 -0.92 -5.05
CA TYR A 90 2.61 -0.69 -3.88
C TYR A 90 2.91 -1.68 -2.75
N LYS A 91 3.02 -2.98 -3.07
CA LYS A 91 3.39 -4.03 -2.11
C LYS A 91 4.74 -3.77 -1.45
N LYS A 92 5.75 -3.38 -2.25
CA LYS A 92 7.09 -3.06 -1.75
C LYS A 92 7.07 -1.86 -0.80
N ASP A 93 6.32 -0.84 -1.13
CA ASP A 93 6.24 0.38 -0.34
C ASP A 93 5.37 0.19 0.91
N LEU A 94 4.26 -0.55 0.82
CA LEU A 94 3.45 -0.96 1.97
C LEU A 94 4.29 -1.75 2.98
N ALA A 95 5.06 -2.75 2.53
CA ALA A 95 5.94 -3.53 3.39
C ALA A 95 6.91 -2.64 4.18
N LYS A 96 7.53 -1.67 3.51
CA LYS A 96 8.41 -0.70 4.18
C LYS A 96 7.69 0.17 5.20
N ARG A 97 6.47 0.64 4.87
CA ARG A 97 5.70 1.47 5.81
C ARG A 97 5.31 0.68 7.05
N LEU A 98 4.85 -0.57 6.88
CA LEU A 98 4.44 -1.43 7.99
C LEU A 98 5.63 -1.80 8.89
N ILE A 99 6.74 -2.31 8.33
CA ILE A 99 7.91 -2.74 9.09
C ILE A 99 8.58 -1.56 9.83
N LEU A 100 8.64 -0.40 9.19
CA LEU A 100 9.31 0.78 9.75
C LEU A 100 8.38 1.70 10.54
N ASN A 101 7.11 1.33 10.74
CA ASN A 101 6.10 2.15 11.40
C ASN A 101 5.99 3.57 10.78
N LYS A 102 6.02 3.65 9.44
CA LYS A 102 5.98 4.92 8.71
C LYS A 102 4.62 5.23 8.06
N SER A 103 3.59 4.48 8.40
CA SER A 103 2.21 4.79 8.01
C SER A 103 1.65 5.89 8.90
N SER A 104 0.96 6.86 8.31
CA SER A 104 0.28 7.92 9.07
C SER A 104 -0.94 7.38 9.83
N SER A 105 -1.62 6.40 9.26
CA SER A 105 -2.78 5.74 9.85
C SER A 105 -2.92 4.33 9.27
N ILE A 106 -3.07 3.33 10.13
CA ILE A 106 -3.35 1.95 9.73
C ILE A 106 -4.73 1.82 9.09
N ASP A 107 -5.68 2.62 9.51
CA ASP A 107 -7.04 2.61 8.97
C ASP A 107 -7.06 3.11 7.51
N LEU A 108 -6.27 4.13 7.18
CA LEU A 108 -6.08 4.59 5.80
C LEU A 108 -5.41 3.51 4.93
N GLU A 109 -4.42 2.79 5.46
CA GLU A 109 -3.80 1.66 4.76
C GLU A 109 -4.82 0.56 4.45
N ARG A 110 -5.62 0.16 5.44
CA ARG A 110 -6.69 -0.85 5.28
C ARG A 110 -7.77 -0.38 4.30
N SER A 111 -8.18 0.90 4.39
CA SER A 111 -9.12 1.52 3.46
C SER A 111 -8.62 1.44 2.01
N MET A 112 -7.34 1.78 1.78
CA MET A 112 -6.75 1.69 0.44
C MET A 112 -6.73 0.26 -0.10
N VAL A 113 -6.34 -0.72 0.72
CA VAL A 113 -6.34 -2.14 0.31
C VAL A 113 -7.77 -2.63 0.03
N LEU A 114 -8.75 -2.18 0.80
CA LEU A 114 -10.16 -2.49 0.53
C LEU A 114 -10.62 -1.92 -0.83
N LYS A 115 -10.25 -0.68 -1.17
CA LYS A 115 -10.54 -0.07 -2.48
C LYS A 115 -9.90 -0.87 -3.62
N LEU A 116 -8.65 -1.30 -3.45
CA LEU A 116 -7.96 -2.17 -4.42
C LEU A 116 -8.65 -3.53 -4.56
N LYS A 117 -9.15 -4.11 -3.46
CA LYS A 117 -9.90 -5.37 -3.46
C LYS A 117 -11.21 -5.27 -4.23
N VAL A 118 -11.93 -4.18 -4.06
CA VAL A 118 -13.18 -3.90 -4.79
C VAL A 118 -12.92 -3.76 -6.30
N GLU A 119 -11.80 -3.12 -6.68
CA GLU A 119 -11.48 -2.84 -8.07
C GLU A 119 -10.83 -4.03 -8.80
N CYS A 120 -9.95 -4.77 -8.14
CA CYS A 120 -9.14 -5.83 -8.76
C CYS A 120 -9.45 -7.25 -8.26
N GLY A 121 -10.28 -7.37 -7.21
CA GLY A 121 -10.61 -8.64 -6.59
C GLY A 121 -9.62 -9.11 -5.52
N ALA A 122 -10.03 -10.17 -4.79
CA ALA A 122 -9.31 -10.67 -3.63
C ALA A 122 -7.92 -11.25 -3.97
N ASN A 123 -7.74 -11.83 -5.16
CA ASN A 123 -6.45 -12.40 -5.57
C ASN A 123 -5.35 -11.32 -5.64
N PHE A 124 -5.70 -10.11 -6.05
CA PHE A 124 -4.79 -8.96 -6.11
C PHE A 124 -4.35 -8.52 -4.71
N THR A 125 -5.24 -8.56 -3.72
CA THR A 125 -4.97 -8.03 -2.38
C THR A 125 -4.54 -9.08 -1.35
N ASN A 126 -4.59 -10.37 -1.67
CA ASN A 126 -4.33 -11.45 -0.72
C ASN A 126 -3.00 -11.29 0.04
N LYS A 127 -1.92 -10.96 -0.68
CA LYS A 127 -0.59 -10.75 -0.07
C LYS A 127 -0.55 -9.48 0.79
N LEU A 128 -1.24 -8.41 0.35
CA LEU A 128 -1.34 -7.16 1.10
C LEU A 128 -2.11 -7.37 2.41
N GLU A 129 -3.24 -8.08 2.36
CA GLU A 129 -4.03 -8.45 3.55
C GLU A 129 -3.24 -9.37 4.49
N GLY A 130 -2.43 -10.28 3.93
CA GLY A 130 -1.54 -11.15 4.70
C GLY A 130 -0.49 -10.38 5.50
N MET A 131 0.09 -9.31 4.93
CA MET A 131 1.03 -8.45 5.65
C MET A 131 0.40 -7.78 6.88
N PHE A 132 -0.86 -7.33 6.79
CA PHE A 132 -1.56 -6.78 7.97
C PHE A 132 -1.78 -7.84 9.05
N LYS A 133 -2.16 -9.07 8.68
CA LYS A 133 -2.32 -10.17 9.64
C LYS A 133 -1.02 -10.47 10.37
N ASP A 134 0.11 -10.48 9.66
CA ASP A 134 1.42 -10.70 10.27
C ASP A 134 1.78 -9.56 11.25
N VAL A 135 1.48 -8.31 10.92
CA VAL A 135 1.71 -7.16 11.80
C VAL A 135 0.86 -7.26 13.06
N ASP A 136 -0.44 -7.55 12.93
CA ASP A 136 -1.35 -7.71 14.06
C ASP A 136 -0.87 -8.85 14.97
N LEU A 137 -0.54 -10.03 14.40
CA LEU A 137 -0.02 -11.18 15.14
C LEU A 137 1.31 -10.85 15.85
N SER A 138 2.21 -10.12 15.18
CA SER A 138 3.48 -9.70 15.80
C SER A 138 3.26 -8.79 17.00
N GLN A 139 2.28 -7.90 16.95
CA GLN A 139 1.93 -7.02 18.08
C GLN A 139 1.39 -7.85 19.26
N ASP A 140 0.52 -8.83 19.00
CA ASP A 140 -0.02 -9.71 20.05
C ASP A 140 1.09 -10.55 20.71
N ILE A 141 2.00 -11.11 19.90
CA ILE A 141 3.17 -11.86 20.40
C ILE A 141 4.07 -10.96 21.26
N MET A 142 4.37 -9.74 20.81
CA MET A 142 5.20 -8.81 21.56
C MET A 142 4.55 -8.40 22.87
N LYS A 143 3.23 -8.15 22.88
CA LYS A 143 2.48 -7.84 24.09
C LYS A 143 2.59 -8.98 25.10
N SER A 144 2.32 -10.21 24.70
CA SER A 144 2.43 -11.40 25.56
C SER A 144 3.85 -11.59 26.10
N TYR A 145 4.87 -11.35 25.28
CA TYR A 145 6.26 -11.41 25.70
C TYR A 145 6.59 -10.37 26.79
N LEU A 146 6.14 -9.13 26.61
CA LEU A 146 6.38 -8.04 27.58
C LEU A 146 5.66 -8.31 28.91
N GLU A 147 4.43 -8.82 28.89
CA GLU A 147 3.68 -9.24 30.07
C GLU A 147 4.43 -10.33 30.82
N HIS A 148 4.86 -11.40 30.14
CA HIS A 148 5.63 -12.48 30.75
C HIS A 148 7.00 -12.02 31.33
N ARG A 149 7.67 -11.08 30.64
CA ARG A 149 8.92 -10.49 31.14
C ARG A 149 8.69 -9.66 32.40
N ALA A 150 7.59 -8.91 32.47
CA ALA A 150 7.22 -8.12 33.64
C ALA A 150 6.94 -9.03 34.87
N GLU A 151 6.22 -10.13 34.66
CA GLU A 151 5.95 -11.13 35.72
C GLU A 151 7.23 -11.74 36.28
N LYS A 152 8.17 -12.15 35.39
CA LYS A 152 9.47 -12.68 35.82
C LYS A 152 10.30 -11.68 36.62
N ASN A 153 10.33 -10.43 36.19
CA ASN A 153 11.05 -9.37 36.87
C ASN A 153 10.44 -9.07 38.26
N SER A 154 9.12 -9.16 38.41
CA SER A 154 8.42 -8.98 39.69
C SER A 154 8.72 -10.12 40.68
N SER A 155 8.97 -11.33 40.16
CA SER A 155 9.29 -12.53 40.98
C SER A 155 10.76 -12.60 41.41
N SER A 156 11.65 -11.79 40.79
CA SER A 156 13.12 -11.88 40.98
C SER A 156 13.66 -10.74 41.86
N SER A 157 12.84 -10.11 42.72
CA SER A 157 13.19 -8.93 43.56
C SER A 157 14.29 -9.15 44.63
N SER A 158 15.25 -10.02 44.45
CA SER A 158 16.25 -10.27 45.49
C SER A 158 17.72 -10.16 45.06
N ILE A 159 18.05 -9.79 43.85
CA ILE A 159 19.45 -9.56 43.45
C ILE A 159 19.51 -8.31 42.61
N GLY A 160 20.16 -7.25 43.16
CA GLY A 160 20.34 -5.94 42.51
C GLY A 160 21.17 -6.03 41.24
N GLY A 161 20.51 -6.36 40.14
CA GLY A 161 21.01 -6.28 38.76
C GLY A 161 20.06 -5.45 37.97
N ASP A 162 20.58 -4.52 37.18
CA ASP A 162 19.83 -3.69 36.24
C ASP A 162 19.00 -4.59 35.30
N ALA A 163 17.70 -4.76 35.61
CA ALA A 163 16.78 -5.66 34.90
C ALA A 163 16.32 -5.07 33.56
N SER A 164 16.94 -3.96 33.13
CA SER A 164 16.71 -3.33 31.84
C SER A 164 17.54 -4.01 30.76
N GLY A 165 17.14 -5.21 30.33
CA GLY A 165 17.68 -5.79 29.09
C GLY A 165 17.35 -4.88 27.88
N PRO A 166 18.03 -5.09 26.75
CA PRO A 166 17.86 -4.25 25.56
C PRO A 166 16.38 -4.16 25.15
N ASP A 167 15.97 -2.98 24.73
CA ASP A 167 14.65 -2.78 24.15
C ASP A 167 14.59 -3.53 22.82
N THR A 168 13.83 -4.62 22.78
CA THR A 168 13.80 -5.55 21.66
C THR A 168 12.40 -5.58 21.08
N THR A 169 12.30 -5.33 19.77
CA THR A 169 11.06 -5.49 19.01
C THR A 169 11.25 -6.60 18.00
N VAL A 170 10.33 -7.57 17.97
CA VAL A 170 10.36 -8.71 17.05
C VAL A 170 9.10 -8.68 16.21
N GLN A 171 9.26 -8.89 14.90
CA GLN A 171 8.16 -9.08 13.96
C GLN A 171 8.25 -10.48 13.34
N VAL A 172 7.14 -11.20 13.34
CA VAL A 172 7.02 -12.54 12.74
C VAL A 172 6.33 -12.39 11.39
N LEU A 173 7.05 -12.71 10.32
CA LEU A 173 6.61 -12.46 8.95
C LEU A 173 6.46 -13.76 8.17
N THR A 174 5.34 -13.95 7.49
CA THR A 174 5.07 -15.10 6.62
C THR A 174 5.75 -14.89 5.26
N THR A 175 6.70 -15.73 4.91
CA THR A 175 7.56 -15.60 3.72
C THR A 175 6.80 -15.34 2.42
N GLY A 176 5.58 -15.87 2.25
CA GLY A 176 4.80 -15.75 1.02
C GLY A 176 4.13 -14.38 0.79
N TYR A 177 3.97 -13.55 1.83
CA TYR A 177 3.26 -12.27 1.73
C TYR A 177 4.19 -11.10 1.43
N TRP A 178 5.38 -11.11 1.99
CA TRP A 178 6.34 -10.00 1.92
C TRP A 178 7.17 -10.02 0.64
N PRO A 179 7.61 -8.85 0.15
CA PRO A 179 8.52 -8.80 -0.98
C PRO A 179 9.87 -9.42 -0.61
N THR A 180 10.45 -10.18 -1.54
CA THR A 180 11.83 -10.65 -1.39
C THR A 180 12.78 -9.49 -1.62
N TYR A 181 13.70 -9.28 -0.68
CA TYR A 181 14.81 -8.36 -0.85
C TYR A 181 16.02 -9.14 -1.36
N PRO A 182 16.75 -8.63 -2.35
CA PRO A 182 18.01 -9.26 -2.74
C PRO A 182 18.97 -9.21 -1.53
N SER A 183 19.52 -10.36 -1.21
CA SER A 183 20.59 -10.54 -0.21
C SER A 183 21.88 -9.89 -0.66
#